data_f0b32b591465d05a1ea1b240a97bbb38
#
_entry.id   f0b32b591465d05a1ea1b240a97bbb38
#
_cell.length_a   1.000
_cell.length_b   1.000
_cell.length_c   1.000
_cell.angle_alpha   90.00
_cell.angle_beta   90.00
_cell.angle_gamma   90.00
#
_symmetry.space_group_name_H-M   'P 1'
#
loop_
_entity.id
_entity.type
_entity.pdbx_description
1 polymer ?
#
loop_
_entity_poly.entity_id
_entity_poly.type
_entity_poly.pdbx_seq_one_letter_code
_entity_poly.pdbx_strand_id
1 'polypeptide(L)'
;MSPLRRCVRHALLLSLLTSVPAWADDVSGRWLDQVEAVSARNDTAARGDAIGQRLTTLGIAWKREAFEQDGQSGQNLVADLGGPDKAPLLLIGAHYDKVEVGHGATDNASGVAAVLELAQALKAKPLAHRRVQVVFWDLEEKGLLGSRAWVATPGREKPALYVNFDVFGWGDTLWMMQPARDSGDSLLVAALRASSAHEKLGFQPGDKYPPTDHLAFLKAGWPAVSFSLVGGDEIDPILAVFGGGKPAKMPKVMQVIHSARDTAAELDSGRVDDALRVWDAAPTP
;
A
#
# COMPACT_ATOMS: atom_id res chain seq x y z
N MET A 1 -6.52 37.59 -72.68
CA MET A 1 -6.86 36.18 -72.44
C MET A 1 -5.92 35.65 -71.38
N SER A 2 -6.38 35.53 -70.13
CA SER A 2 -5.56 35.15 -69.02
C SER A 2 -6.07 33.79 -68.40
N PRO A 3 -5.24 32.82 -68.18
CA PRO A 3 -5.69 31.53 -67.62
C PRO A 3 -5.75 31.58 -66.10
N LEU A 4 -6.89 31.14 -65.57
CA LEU A 4 -7.13 30.89 -64.12
C LEU A 4 -6.18 29.83 -63.60
N ARG A 5 -5.43 30.16 -62.49
CA ARG A 5 -4.73 29.20 -61.72
C ARG A 5 -5.67 28.66 -60.58
N ARG A 6 -6.01 27.38 -60.69
CA ARG A 6 -6.68 26.66 -59.61
C ARG A 6 -5.68 26.35 -58.46
N CYS A 7 -5.89 26.95 -57.28
CA CYS A 7 -5.24 26.55 -56.05
C CYS A 7 -5.95 25.31 -55.49
N VAL A 8 -5.25 24.18 -55.48
CA VAL A 8 -5.64 22.98 -54.75
C VAL A 8 -5.16 23.15 -53.32
N ARG A 9 -6.09 23.36 -52.38
CA ARG A 9 -5.81 23.34 -50.96
C ARG A 9 -5.75 21.89 -50.50
N HIS A 10 -4.54 21.41 -50.15
CA HIS A 10 -4.36 20.14 -49.43
C HIS A 10 -4.71 20.40 -47.96
N ALA A 11 -5.81 19.84 -47.50
CA ALA A 11 -6.13 19.75 -46.08
C ALA A 11 -5.27 18.64 -45.50
N LEU A 12 -4.24 19.00 -44.71
CA LEU A 12 -3.54 18.07 -43.83
C LEU A 12 -4.48 17.74 -42.67
N LEU A 13 -5.04 16.53 -42.68
CA LEU A 13 -5.62 15.95 -41.46
C LEU A 13 -4.47 15.60 -40.51
N LEU A 14 -4.24 16.46 -39.53
CA LEU A 14 -3.44 16.11 -38.35
C LEU A 14 -4.28 15.16 -37.50
N SER A 15 -4.03 13.86 -37.61
CA SER A 15 -4.52 12.88 -36.64
C SER A 15 -3.75 13.10 -35.33
N LEU A 16 -4.37 13.81 -34.40
CA LEU A 16 -3.98 13.81 -32.98
C LEU A 16 -4.19 12.39 -32.46
N LEU A 17 -3.17 11.56 -32.53
CA LEU A 17 -3.02 10.39 -31.69
C LEU A 17 -2.82 10.91 -30.29
N THR A 18 -3.90 11.05 -29.53
CA THR A 18 -3.84 11.15 -28.07
C THR A 18 -3.25 9.83 -27.59
N SER A 19 -1.97 9.84 -27.29
CA SER A 19 -1.36 8.76 -26.50
C SER A 19 -2.09 8.74 -25.17
N VAL A 20 -3.04 7.82 -25.02
CA VAL A 20 -3.57 7.43 -23.71
C VAL A 20 -2.35 7.00 -22.91
N PRO A 21 -2.09 7.60 -21.74
CA PRO A 21 -0.95 7.18 -20.94
C PRO A 21 -1.10 5.70 -20.60
N ALA A 22 0.00 4.97 -20.57
CA ALA A 22 0.09 3.53 -20.35
C ALA A 22 -0.44 3.04 -18.95
N TRP A 23 -1.16 3.88 -18.24
CA TRP A 23 -1.85 3.62 -16.98
C TRP A 23 -3.29 3.11 -17.15
N ALA A 24 -3.76 2.94 -18.40
CA ALA A 24 -5.06 2.32 -18.68
C ALA A 24 -5.03 0.78 -18.47
N ASP A 25 -3.92 0.23 -18.00
CA ASP A 25 -3.83 -1.17 -17.63
C ASP A 25 -4.55 -1.38 -16.30
N ASP A 26 -5.39 -2.39 -16.26
CA ASP A 26 -6.22 -2.85 -15.15
C ASP A 26 -5.43 -3.05 -13.83
N VAL A 27 -5.18 -1.96 -13.11
CA VAL A 27 -4.50 -1.99 -11.80
C VAL A 27 -5.30 -2.81 -10.80
N SER A 28 -6.63 -2.66 -10.80
CA SER A 28 -7.53 -3.41 -9.93
C SER A 28 -7.48 -4.90 -10.20
N GLY A 29 -7.43 -5.32 -11.47
CA GLY A 29 -7.27 -6.72 -11.86
C GLY A 29 -5.91 -7.28 -11.43
N ARG A 30 -4.82 -6.57 -11.71
CA ARG A 30 -3.48 -7.00 -11.28
C ARG A 30 -3.34 -7.07 -9.76
N TRP A 31 -3.94 -6.13 -9.04
CA TRP A 31 -3.96 -6.16 -7.59
C TRP A 31 -4.68 -7.41 -7.08
N LEU A 32 -5.86 -7.75 -7.65
CA LEU A 32 -6.62 -8.93 -7.26
C LEU A 32 -5.84 -10.24 -7.57
N ASP A 33 -5.22 -10.32 -8.74
CA ASP A 33 -4.34 -11.45 -9.11
C ASP A 33 -3.21 -11.66 -8.09
N GLN A 34 -2.63 -10.56 -7.59
CA GLN A 34 -1.57 -10.63 -6.57
C GLN A 34 -2.12 -11.05 -5.21
N VAL A 35 -3.29 -10.55 -4.82
CA VAL A 35 -3.97 -11.02 -3.61
C VAL A 35 -4.21 -12.53 -3.69
N GLU A 36 -4.77 -13.02 -4.79
CA GLU A 36 -5.02 -14.45 -4.99
C GLU A 36 -3.73 -15.27 -4.96
N ALA A 37 -2.67 -14.79 -5.63
CA ALA A 37 -1.39 -15.48 -5.65
C ALA A 37 -0.78 -15.64 -4.25
N VAL A 38 -0.92 -14.63 -3.38
CA VAL A 38 -0.40 -14.67 -2.01
C VAL A 38 -1.34 -15.45 -1.10
N SER A 39 -2.65 -15.16 -1.13
CA SER A 39 -3.63 -15.75 -0.22
C SER A 39 -3.94 -17.23 -0.50
N ALA A 40 -3.67 -17.73 -1.73
CA ALA A 40 -3.74 -19.14 -2.03
C ALA A 40 -2.69 -19.99 -1.28
N ARG A 41 -1.71 -19.36 -0.63
CA ARG A 41 -0.65 -20.03 0.13
C ARG A 41 -1.03 -20.16 1.61
N ASN A 42 -0.97 -21.39 2.13
CA ASN A 42 -1.40 -21.70 3.49
C ASN A 42 -0.33 -21.37 4.55
N ASP A 43 0.93 -21.33 4.16
CA ASP A 43 2.04 -21.06 5.06
C ASP A 43 2.79 -19.78 4.69
N THR A 44 3.38 -19.14 5.68
CA THR A 44 4.08 -17.87 5.54
C THR A 44 5.27 -17.94 4.58
N ALA A 45 6.01 -19.06 4.57
CA ALA A 45 7.17 -19.21 3.68
C ALA A 45 6.73 -19.20 2.21
N ALA A 46 5.66 -19.93 1.88
CA ALA A 46 5.11 -19.98 0.52
C ALA A 46 4.48 -18.63 0.10
N ARG A 47 3.88 -17.87 1.05
CA ARG A 47 3.43 -16.49 0.80
C ARG A 47 4.62 -15.59 0.44
N GLY A 48 5.69 -15.68 1.21
CA GLY A 48 6.94 -14.96 0.93
C GLY A 48 7.57 -15.34 -0.41
N ASP A 49 7.50 -16.62 -0.82
CA ASP A 49 7.97 -17.08 -2.14
C ASP A 49 7.15 -16.45 -3.28
N ALA A 50 5.83 -16.37 -3.13
CA ALA A 50 4.96 -15.74 -4.12
C ALA A 50 5.30 -14.23 -4.29
N ILE A 51 5.52 -13.52 -3.19
CA ILE A 51 5.95 -12.12 -3.20
C ILE A 51 7.31 -11.97 -3.89
N GLY A 52 8.28 -12.80 -3.49
CA GLY A 52 9.62 -12.77 -4.09
C GLY A 52 9.61 -13.08 -5.59
N GLN A 53 8.77 -14.02 -6.03
CA GLN A 53 8.58 -14.31 -7.45
C GLN A 53 8.00 -13.10 -8.19
N ARG A 54 7.03 -12.40 -7.61
CA ARG A 54 6.47 -11.18 -8.21
C ARG A 54 7.52 -10.08 -8.33
N LEU A 55 8.29 -9.80 -7.28
CA LEU A 55 9.38 -8.83 -7.31
C LEU A 55 10.42 -9.17 -8.39
N THR A 56 10.77 -10.46 -8.52
CA THR A 56 11.69 -10.94 -9.56
C THR A 56 11.12 -10.69 -10.96
N THR A 57 9.83 -10.99 -11.18
CA THR A 57 9.15 -10.72 -12.46
C THR A 57 9.15 -9.24 -12.81
N LEU A 58 9.05 -8.36 -11.82
CA LEU A 58 9.14 -6.90 -11.98
C LEU A 58 10.59 -6.40 -12.19
N GLY A 59 11.59 -7.29 -12.15
CA GLY A 59 13.00 -6.91 -12.23
C GLY A 59 13.48 -6.11 -11.02
N ILE A 60 12.84 -6.30 -9.86
CA ILE A 60 13.19 -5.64 -8.60
C ILE A 60 14.07 -6.58 -7.78
N ALA A 61 15.27 -6.12 -7.43
CA ALA A 61 16.18 -6.87 -6.56
C ALA A 61 15.62 -6.91 -5.13
N TRP A 62 15.60 -8.10 -4.55
CA TRP A 62 15.08 -8.31 -3.21
C TRP A 62 15.91 -9.35 -2.44
N LYS A 63 15.75 -9.37 -1.12
CA LYS A 63 16.39 -10.34 -0.23
C LYS A 63 15.48 -10.71 0.93
N ARG A 64 15.75 -11.87 1.54
CA ARG A 64 15.21 -12.22 2.84
C ARG A 64 16.17 -11.75 3.93
N GLU A 65 15.66 -11.07 4.92
CA GLU A 65 16.39 -10.71 6.15
C GLU A 65 15.84 -11.55 7.30
N ALA A 66 16.60 -12.57 7.71
CA ALA A 66 16.24 -13.37 8.87
C ALA A 66 16.35 -12.53 10.15
N PHE A 67 15.46 -12.79 11.08
CA PHE A 67 15.48 -12.18 12.40
C PHE A 67 15.10 -13.20 13.48
N GLU A 68 15.47 -12.87 14.71
CA GLU A 68 14.98 -13.51 15.94
C GLU A 68 14.45 -12.42 16.87
N GLN A 69 13.20 -12.57 17.31
CA GLN A 69 12.55 -11.62 18.19
C GLN A 69 11.63 -12.35 19.15
N ASP A 70 11.78 -12.07 20.47
CA ASP A 70 10.97 -12.66 21.51
C ASP A 70 10.94 -14.22 21.47
N GLY A 71 12.07 -14.84 21.09
CA GLY A 71 12.22 -16.30 20.98
C GLY A 71 11.57 -16.92 19.75
N GLN A 72 11.11 -16.11 18.80
CA GLN A 72 10.58 -16.56 17.51
C GLN A 72 11.48 -16.10 16.37
N SER A 73 11.67 -16.98 15.38
CA SER A 73 12.47 -16.72 14.19
C SER A 73 11.54 -16.47 13.01
N GLY A 74 11.85 -15.46 12.20
CA GLY A 74 11.10 -15.10 11.00
C GLY A 74 11.99 -14.49 9.91
N GLN A 75 11.40 -14.09 8.80
CA GLN A 75 12.12 -13.53 7.65
C GLN A 75 11.35 -12.36 7.03
N ASN A 76 11.83 -11.14 7.19
CA ASN A 76 11.31 -10.03 6.41
C ASN A 76 11.81 -10.09 4.96
N LEU A 77 10.98 -9.70 3.99
CA LEU A 77 11.42 -9.52 2.62
C LEU A 77 11.68 -8.03 2.37
N VAL A 78 12.81 -7.71 1.79
CA VAL A 78 13.23 -6.31 1.54
C VAL A 78 13.61 -6.17 0.09
N ALA A 79 13.06 -5.18 -0.58
CA ALA A 79 13.39 -4.85 -1.95
C ALA A 79 13.77 -3.38 -2.10
N ASP A 80 14.83 -3.12 -2.86
CA ASP A 80 15.35 -1.77 -3.10
C ASP A 80 14.91 -1.30 -4.49
N LEU A 81 14.19 -0.20 -4.54
CA LEU A 81 13.76 0.42 -5.79
C LEU A 81 14.76 1.48 -6.29
N GLY A 82 15.77 1.78 -5.49
CA GLY A 82 16.79 2.78 -5.82
C GLY A 82 16.34 4.21 -5.49
N GLY A 83 16.99 5.15 -6.17
CA GLY A 83 16.82 6.59 -5.99
C GLY A 83 18.17 7.30 -5.89
N PRO A 84 18.20 8.64 -5.76
CA PRO A 84 19.44 9.39 -5.69
C PRO A 84 20.26 9.03 -4.44
N ASP A 85 21.57 8.88 -4.60
CA ASP A 85 22.48 8.62 -3.48
C ASP A 85 22.28 9.65 -2.35
N LYS A 86 22.23 9.18 -1.09
CA LYS A 86 22.03 10.01 0.11
C LYS A 86 20.67 10.73 0.20
N ALA A 87 19.75 10.52 -0.74
CA ALA A 87 18.39 11.02 -0.57
C ALA A 87 17.72 10.33 0.65
N PRO A 88 16.83 11.02 1.37
CA PRO A 88 16.11 10.44 2.48
C PRO A 88 15.33 9.19 2.06
N LEU A 89 15.32 8.16 2.91
CA LEU A 89 14.64 6.89 2.63
C LEU A 89 13.13 7.00 2.87
N LEU A 90 12.35 6.63 1.86
CA LEU A 90 10.93 6.30 1.99
C LEU A 90 10.83 4.77 2.08
N LEU A 91 10.28 4.26 3.17
CA LEU A 91 10.04 2.85 3.39
C LEU A 91 8.55 2.58 3.30
N ILE A 92 8.14 1.65 2.43
CA ILE A 92 6.73 1.30 2.22
C ILE A 92 6.58 -0.19 2.54
N GLY A 93 5.55 -0.59 3.30
CA GLY A 93 5.44 -1.99 3.67
C GLY A 93 4.04 -2.47 4.04
N ALA A 94 3.94 -3.79 4.18
CA ALA A 94 2.78 -4.52 4.65
C ALA A 94 3.25 -5.82 5.29
N HIS A 95 2.50 -6.41 6.22
CA HIS A 95 2.82 -7.76 6.67
C HIS A 95 2.30 -8.82 5.71
N TYR A 96 2.94 -9.97 5.70
CA TYR A 96 2.58 -11.04 4.78
C TYR A 96 2.24 -12.37 5.46
N ASP A 97 2.49 -12.49 6.75
CA ASP A 97 1.99 -13.59 7.55
C ASP A 97 0.45 -13.52 7.71
N LYS A 98 -0.13 -14.51 8.32
CA LYS A 98 -1.56 -14.59 8.59
C LYS A 98 -1.81 -15.44 9.82
N VAL A 99 -2.98 -15.33 10.42
CA VAL A 99 -3.47 -16.27 11.43
C VAL A 99 -3.77 -17.65 10.81
N GLU A 100 -3.95 -18.68 11.64
CA GLU A 100 -4.20 -20.05 11.15
C GLU A 100 -5.50 -20.17 10.35
N VAL A 101 -6.54 -19.42 10.74
CA VAL A 101 -7.87 -19.47 10.13
C VAL A 101 -7.96 -18.56 8.91
N GLY A 102 -8.69 -18.97 7.88
CA GLY A 102 -8.87 -18.20 6.66
C GLY A 102 -7.64 -18.23 5.76
N HIS A 103 -7.69 -17.43 4.71
CA HIS A 103 -6.64 -17.33 3.70
C HIS A 103 -5.77 -16.08 3.87
N GLY A 104 -6.14 -15.15 4.78
CA GLY A 104 -5.44 -13.88 4.95
C GLY A 104 -5.42 -13.06 3.65
N ALA A 105 -6.56 -13.04 2.94
CA ALA A 105 -6.69 -12.28 1.71
C ALA A 105 -6.88 -10.80 2.01
N THR A 106 -7.78 -10.51 2.96
CA THR A 106 -8.01 -9.15 3.47
C THR A 106 -6.86 -8.74 4.38
N ASP A 107 -6.51 -9.63 5.30
CA ASP A 107 -5.49 -9.44 6.32
C ASP A 107 -4.32 -10.44 6.14
N ASN A 108 -3.21 -10.12 5.40
CA ASN A 108 -3.05 -8.83 4.76
C ASN A 108 -2.46 -8.99 3.33
N ALA A 109 -2.92 -10.01 2.54
CA ALA A 109 -2.50 -10.10 1.14
C ALA A 109 -2.96 -8.87 0.33
N SER A 110 -4.03 -8.20 0.77
CA SER A 110 -4.55 -6.97 0.16
C SER A 110 -3.56 -5.81 0.27
N GLY A 111 -2.99 -5.59 1.45
CA GLY A 111 -1.92 -4.60 1.67
C GLY A 111 -0.62 -4.98 0.96
N VAL A 112 -0.25 -6.27 0.95
CA VAL A 112 0.89 -6.78 0.16
C VAL A 112 0.73 -6.43 -1.32
N ALA A 113 -0.44 -6.67 -1.90
CA ALA A 113 -0.72 -6.36 -3.30
C ALA A 113 -0.66 -4.84 -3.58
N ALA A 114 -1.15 -4.01 -2.66
CA ALA A 114 -1.02 -2.55 -2.76
C ALA A 114 0.46 -2.11 -2.79
N VAL A 115 1.30 -2.67 -1.92
CA VAL A 115 2.74 -2.40 -1.89
C VAL A 115 3.42 -2.86 -3.19
N LEU A 116 3.03 -4.01 -3.75
CA LEU A 116 3.58 -4.52 -5.02
C LEU A 116 3.20 -3.63 -6.21
N GLU A 117 1.95 -3.12 -6.28
CA GLU A 117 1.54 -2.17 -7.32
C GLU A 117 2.31 -0.84 -7.19
N LEU A 118 2.46 -0.30 -5.97
CA LEU A 118 3.30 0.87 -5.73
C LEU A 118 4.77 0.63 -6.09
N ALA A 119 5.31 -0.55 -5.79
CA ALA A 119 6.68 -0.91 -6.17
C ALA A 119 6.85 -0.93 -7.70
N GLN A 120 5.88 -1.48 -8.43
CA GLN A 120 5.89 -1.47 -9.90
C GLN A 120 5.86 -0.03 -10.44
N ALA A 121 4.97 0.82 -9.92
CA ALA A 121 4.84 2.21 -10.32
C ALA A 121 6.12 3.02 -10.04
N LEU A 122 6.66 2.91 -8.82
CA LEU A 122 7.86 3.62 -8.40
C LEU A 122 9.13 3.11 -9.10
N LYS A 123 9.17 1.84 -9.50
CA LYS A 123 10.23 1.31 -10.36
C LYS A 123 10.20 1.92 -11.76
N ALA A 124 8.99 2.07 -12.33
CA ALA A 124 8.81 2.68 -13.64
C ALA A 124 9.06 4.20 -13.63
N LYS A 125 8.71 4.87 -12.53
CA LYS A 125 8.85 6.31 -12.34
C LYS A 125 9.48 6.61 -10.97
N PRO A 126 10.82 6.54 -10.86
CA PRO A 126 11.51 6.79 -9.60
C PRO A 126 11.31 8.22 -9.08
N LEU A 127 11.27 8.36 -7.75
CA LEU A 127 11.15 9.66 -7.10
C LEU A 127 12.47 10.45 -7.21
N ALA A 128 12.37 11.73 -7.60
CA ALA A 128 13.55 12.58 -7.83
C ALA A 128 14.35 12.89 -6.55
N HIS A 129 13.71 12.82 -5.37
CA HIS A 129 14.29 13.29 -4.10
C HIS A 129 14.20 12.26 -2.97
N ARG A 130 13.90 10.99 -3.30
CA ARG A 130 13.80 9.90 -2.32
C ARG A 130 14.50 8.65 -2.82
N ARG A 131 15.14 7.93 -1.90
CA ARG A 131 15.38 6.49 -2.08
C ARG A 131 14.16 5.76 -1.60
N VAL A 132 13.80 4.68 -2.28
CA VAL A 132 12.61 3.91 -1.94
C VAL A 132 13.00 2.47 -1.69
N GLN A 133 12.54 1.92 -0.56
CA GLN A 133 12.54 0.50 -0.30
C GLN A 133 11.12 0.04 0.01
N VAL A 134 10.80 -1.17 -0.42
CA VAL A 134 9.59 -1.85 0.03
C VAL A 134 9.97 -3.02 0.94
N VAL A 135 9.12 -3.28 1.91
CA VAL A 135 9.35 -4.34 2.90
C VAL A 135 8.06 -5.09 3.19
N PHE A 136 8.19 -6.41 3.35
CA PHE A 136 7.07 -7.26 3.75
C PHE A 136 7.46 -7.92 5.07
N TRP A 137 6.64 -7.65 6.11
CA TRP A 137 6.92 -8.07 7.47
C TRP A 137 6.41 -9.48 7.75
N ASP A 138 7.20 -10.26 8.45
CA ASP A 138 6.81 -11.55 8.98
C ASP A 138 6.40 -11.42 10.46
N LEU A 139 5.54 -12.32 10.91
CA LEU A 139 5.10 -12.41 12.31
C LEU A 139 4.50 -11.11 12.88
N GLU A 140 3.74 -10.38 12.08
CA GLU A 140 2.92 -9.25 12.54
C GLU A 140 1.86 -9.77 13.52
N GLU A 141 1.17 -10.85 13.15
CA GLU A 141 0.10 -11.53 13.88
C GLU A 141 0.57 -12.15 15.23
N LYS A 142 1.87 -12.21 15.42
CA LYS A 142 2.52 -12.65 16.68
C LYS A 142 3.03 -11.50 17.53
N GLY A 143 2.63 -10.26 17.21
CA GLY A 143 2.96 -9.05 17.96
C GLY A 143 4.00 -8.17 17.27
N LEU A 144 3.89 -7.97 15.98
CA LEU A 144 4.72 -7.06 15.17
C LEU A 144 6.21 -7.46 15.18
N LEU A 145 6.51 -8.76 15.21
CA LEU A 145 7.88 -9.21 15.49
C LEU A 145 8.86 -8.79 14.41
N GLY A 146 8.47 -8.89 13.13
CA GLY A 146 9.32 -8.52 12.01
C GLY A 146 9.67 -7.04 11.98
N SER A 147 8.69 -6.16 12.12
CA SER A 147 8.92 -4.71 12.16
C SER A 147 9.66 -4.27 13.42
N ARG A 148 9.40 -4.92 14.58
CA ARG A 148 10.12 -4.67 15.83
C ARG A 148 11.59 -5.08 15.73
N ALA A 149 11.88 -6.24 15.16
CA ALA A 149 13.25 -6.69 14.90
C ALA A 149 13.98 -5.73 13.95
N TRP A 150 13.28 -5.23 12.93
CA TRP A 150 13.82 -4.28 11.98
C TRP A 150 14.31 -3.00 12.67
N VAL A 151 13.45 -2.34 13.45
CA VAL A 151 13.81 -1.08 14.12
C VAL A 151 14.83 -1.28 15.23
N ALA A 152 14.92 -2.48 15.82
CA ALA A 152 15.89 -2.83 16.85
C ALA A 152 17.27 -3.19 16.29
N THR A 153 17.41 -3.41 14.97
CA THR A 153 18.68 -3.79 14.33
C THR A 153 19.71 -2.66 14.46
N PRO A 154 20.88 -2.89 15.09
CA PRO A 154 21.90 -1.88 15.25
C PRO A 154 22.37 -1.31 13.88
N GLY A 155 22.48 0.01 13.78
CA GLY A 155 22.90 0.68 12.54
C GLY A 155 21.86 0.70 11.42
N ARG A 156 20.63 0.24 11.68
CA ARG A 156 19.54 0.35 10.70
C ARG A 156 19.26 1.82 10.38
N GLU A 157 19.21 2.14 9.10
CA GLU A 157 18.87 3.48 8.69
C GLU A 157 17.44 3.84 9.07
N LYS A 158 17.28 5.01 9.71
CA LYS A 158 15.97 5.56 10.02
C LYS A 158 15.34 6.13 8.74
N PRO A 159 14.16 5.65 8.30
CA PRO A 159 13.47 6.24 7.17
C PRO A 159 12.99 7.67 7.50
N ALA A 160 12.94 8.51 6.48
CA ALA A 160 12.28 9.81 6.59
C ALA A 160 10.78 9.63 6.84
N LEU A 161 10.20 8.57 6.27
CA LEU A 161 8.84 8.13 6.54
C LEU A 161 8.73 6.62 6.30
N TYR A 162 8.05 5.92 7.20
CA TYR A 162 7.51 4.58 6.95
C TYR A 162 6.01 4.67 6.64
N VAL A 163 5.59 4.03 5.57
CA VAL A 163 4.20 3.94 5.11
C VAL A 163 3.76 2.50 5.17
N ASN A 164 2.78 2.20 6.01
CA ASN A 164 2.21 0.88 6.19
C ASN A 164 0.90 0.74 5.43
N PHE A 165 0.66 -0.42 4.84
CA PHE A 165 -0.63 -0.80 4.26
C PHE A 165 -1.17 -2.02 4.97
N ASP A 166 -2.37 -1.89 5.54
CA ASP A 166 -3.00 -2.96 6.28
C ASP A 166 -4.51 -2.92 6.10
N VAL A 167 -5.09 -4.04 5.66
CA VAL A 167 -6.50 -4.13 5.25
C VAL A 167 -6.83 -3.13 4.12
N PHE A 168 -6.43 -3.47 2.92
CA PHE A 168 -6.68 -2.65 1.73
C PHE A 168 -7.72 -3.34 0.83
N GLY A 169 -8.94 -3.59 1.37
CA GLY A 169 -9.80 -4.66 0.88
C GLY A 169 -11.06 -4.26 0.14
N TRP A 170 -11.68 -3.13 0.48
CA TRP A 170 -12.95 -2.67 -0.10
C TRP A 170 -13.29 -1.27 0.36
N GLY A 171 -14.44 -0.77 -0.11
CA GLY A 171 -15.04 0.47 0.38
C GLY A 171 -14.61 1.70 -0.42
N ASP A 172 -14.91 2.85 0.13
CA ASP A 172 -14.87 4.15 -0.55
C ASP A 172 -13.99 5.18 0.15
N THR A 173 -13.28 4.76 1.22
CA THR A 173 -12.54 5.68 2.06
C THR A 173 -11.13 5.19 2.33
N LEU A 174 -10.15 6.01 1.97
CA LEU A 174 -8.76 5.87 2.37
C LEU A 174 -8.62 6.37 3.82
N TRP A 175 -8.48 5.44 4.75
CA TRP A 175 -8.28 5.72 6.16
C TRP A 175 -6.80 5.81 6.47
N MET A 176 -6.37 6.93 7.05
CA MET A 176 -4.97 7.19 7.36
C MET A 176 -4.76 7.32 8.86
N MET A 177 -3.85 6.51 9.42
CA MET A 177 -3.29 6.77 10.73
C MET A 177 -2.25 7.87 10.64
N GLN A 178 -2.40 8.92 11.45
CA GLN A 178 -1.46 10.02 11.57
C GLN A 178 -1.21 10.32 13.05
N PRO A 179 0.06 10.36 13.51
CA PRO A 179 0.34 10.71 14.90
C PRO A 179 -0.24 12.08 15.29
N ALA A 180 -0.80 12.18 16.50
CA ALA A 180 -1.47 13.41 16.98
C ALA A 180 -0.57 14.66 16.92
N ARG A 181 0.75 14.51 17.13
CA ARG A 181 1.73 15.60 17.02
C ARG A 181 1.88 16.16 15.60
N ASP A 182 1.52 15.34 14.60
CA ASP A 182 1.58 15.68 13.17
C ASP A 182 0.15 15.92 12.64
N SER A 183 -0.86 15.93 13.53
CA SER A 183 -2.25 16.18 13.16
C SER A 183 -2.45 17.63 12.71
N GLY A 184 -3.26 17.81 11.69
CA GLY A 184 -3.57 19.12 11.12
C GLY A 184 -2.91 19.30 9.75
N ASP A 185 -2.24 20.39 9.53
CA ASP A 185 -1.87 20.87 8.19
C ASP A 185 -0.54 20.34 7.63
N SER A 186 -0.21 19.04 7.88
CA SER A 186 0.97 18.49 7.21
C SER A 186 0.79 18.51 5.69
N LEU A 187 1.86 18.83 4.94
CA LEU A 187 1.83 18.85 3.48
C LEU A 187 1.35 17.52 2.90
N LEU A 188 1.71 16.41 3.56
CA LEU A 188 1.26 15.07 3.17
C LEU A 188 -0.27 14.94 3.26
N VAL A 189 -0.86 15.31 4.40
CA VAL A 189 -2.33 15.24 4.59
C VAL A 189 -3.05 16.16 3.63
N ALA A 190 -2.57 17.37 3.42
CA ALA A 190 -3.17 18.29 2.47
C ALA A 190 -3.14 17.76 1.04
N ALA A 191 -2.00 17.18 0.63
CA ALA A 191 -1.84 16.58 -0.68
C ALA A 191 -2.73 15.34 -0.88
N LEU A 192 -2.73 14.42 0.08
CA LEU A 192 -3.59 13.23 0.03
C LEU A 192 -5.07 13.61 0.01
N ARG A 193 -5.48 14.62 0.76
CA ARG A 193 -6.86 15.14 0.73
C ARG A 193 -7.25 15.68 -0.64
N ALA A 194 -6.38 16.48 -1.25
CA ALA A 194 -6.62 17.03 -2.59
C ALA A 194 -6.68 15.93 -3.64
N SER A 195 -5.77 14.96 -3.58
CA SER A 195 -5.70 13.83 -4.49
C SER A 195 -6.90 12.90 -4.33
N SER A 196 -7.30 12.58 -3.09
CA SER A 196 -8.50 11.78 -2.82
C SER A 196 -9.78 12.46 -3.34
N ALA A 197 -9.88 13.78 -3.18
CA ALA A 197 -11.00 14.54 -3.73
C ALA A 197 -11.04 14.48 -5.27
N HIS A 198 -9.89 14.51 -5.94
CA HIS A 198 -9.78 14.33 -7.38
C HIS A 198 -10.30 12.96 -7.83
N GLU A 199 -9.92 11.90 -7.13
CA GLU A 199 -10.35 10.53 -7.40
C GLU A 199 -11.76 10.22 -6.85
N LYS A 200 -12.45 11.21 -6.23
CA LYS A 200 -13.76 11.04 -5.59
C LYS A 200 -13.75 9.93 -4.54
N LEU A 201 -12.65 9.80 -3.83
CA LEU A 201 -12.44 8.86 -2.75
C LEU A 201 -12.59 9.59 -1.40
N GLY A 202 -13.22 8.96 -0.41
CA GLY A 202 -13.22 9.46 0.95
C GLY A 202 -11.79 9.47 1.51
N PHE A 203 -11.47 10.46 2.35
CA PHE A 203 -10.18 10.51 3.04
C PHE A 203 -10.38 10.89 4.50
N GLN A 204 -10.02 9.98 5.39
CA GLN A 204 -10.16 10.16 6.84
C GLN A 204 -8.82 9.99 7.55
N PRO A 205 -8.06 11.07 7.79
CA PRO A 205 -6.89 11.03 8.65
C PRO A 205 -7.30 11.12 10.13
N GLY A 206 -6.56 10.43 11.00
CA GLY A 206 -6.78 10.47 12.45
C GLY A 206 -5.66 9.83 13.25
N ASP A 207 -5.61 10.13 14.55
CA ASP A 207 -4.61 9.59 15.48
C ASP A 207 -5.02 8.23 16.10
N LYS A 208 -6.27 7.84 15.92
CA LYS A 208 -6.79 6.54 16.35
C LYS A 208 -6.81 5.58 15.16
N TYR A 209 -6.23 4.41 15.38
CA TYR A 209 -6.10 3.38 14.35
C TYR A 209 -5.81 2.02 15.01
N PRO A 210 -6.20 0.90 14.41
CA PRO A 210 -5.82 -0.42 14.91
C PRO A 210 -4.30 -0.59 15.02
N PRO A 211 -3.81 -1.35 16.02
CA PRO A 211 -2.39 -1.63 16.13
C PRO A 211 -1.92 -2.48 14.94
N THR A 212 -0.84 -2.03 14.29
CA THR A 212 -0.14 -2.75 13.21
C THR A 212 1.31 -2.26 13.14
N ASP A 213 2.09 -2.68 12.14
CA ASP A 213 3.54 -2.48 12.04
C ASP A 213 4.04 -1.04 12.21
N HIS A 214 3.23 -0.02 11.88
CA HIS A 214 3.59 1.38 12.11
C HIS A 214 3.93 1.67 13.58
N LEU A 215 3.36 0.91 14.53
CA LEU A 215 3.62 1.09 15.96
C LEU A 215 5.06 0.77 16.35
N ALA A 216 5.72 -0.19 15.70
CA ALA A 216 7.12 -0.49 15.95
C ALA A 216 8.00 0.74 15.67
N PHE A 217 7.73 1.42 14.58
CA PHE A 217 8.44 2.66 14.17
C PHE A 217 8.15 3.81 15.13
N LEU A 218 6.87 4.06 15.43
CA LEU A 218 6.50 5.15 16.35
C LEU A 218 7.08 4.97 17.75
N LYS A 219 7.11 3.74 18.26
CA LYS A 219 7.74 3.43 19.56
C LYS A 219 9.25 3.67 19.54
N ALA A 220 9.91 3.46 18.40
CA ALA A 220 11.32 3.79 18.19
C ALA A 220 11.56 5.30 17.95
N GLY A 221 10.52 6.13 17.91
CA GLY A 221 10.62 7.56 17.61
C GLY A 221 10.88 7.85 16.12
N TRP A 222 10.51 6.93 15.24
CA TRP A 222 10.65 7.05 13.80
C TRP A 222 9.32 7.46 13.17
N PRO A 223 9.32 8.33 12.14
CA PRO A 223 8.08 8.76 11.48
C PRO A 223 7.40 7.56 10.78
N ALA A 224 6.12 7.40 11.04
CA ALA A 224 5.31 6.35 10.41
C ALA A 224 3.85 6.77 10.29
N VAL A 225 3.21 6.29 9.23
CA VAL A 225 1.77 6.37 8.96
C VAL A 225 1.26 5.00 8.53
N SER A 226 -0.04 4.77 8.62
CA SER A 226 -0.67 3.53 8.16
C SER A 226 -1.91 3.85 7.36
N PHE A 227 -2.23 3.00 6.38
CA PHE A 227 -3.36 3.16 5.48
C PHE A 227 -4.18 1.89 5.38
N SER A 228 -5.50 2.07 5.39
CA SER A 228 -6.48 1.05 5.00
C SER A 228 -7.42 1.62 3.95
N LEU A 229 -7.97 0.75 3.11
CA LEU A 229 -9.11 1.07 2.24
C LEU A 229 -10.33 0.31 2.75
N VAL A 230 -11.29 1.03 3.33
CA VAL A 230 -12.48 0.47 3.99
C VAL A 230 -13.71 1.33 3.71
N GLY A 231 -14.89 0.87 4.09
CA GLY A 231 -16.08 1.72 4.10
C GLY A 231 -15.94 2.85 5.12
N GLY A 232 -16.22 4.09 4.71
CA GLY A 232 -16.12 5.23 5.63
C GLY A 232 -17.05 5.11 6.84
N ASP A 233 -18.18 4.43 6.69
CA ASP A 233 -19.14 4.13 7.78
C ASP A 233 -18.66 3.01 8.73
N GLU A 234 -17.59 2.29 8.38
CA GLU A 234 -17.02 1.23 9.22
C GLU A 234 -15.95 1.75 10.20
N ILE A 235 -15.35 2.92 9.97
CA ILE A 235 -14.20 3.41 10.74
C ILE A 235 -14.52 3.58 12.23
N ASP A 236 -15.59 4.31 12.57
CA ASP A 236 -15.99 4.47 13.97
C ASP A 236 -16.39 3.15 14.64
N PRO A 237 -17.17 2.26 13.99
CA PRO A 237 -17.39 0.89 14.50
C PRO A 237 -16.13 0.07 14.71
N ILE A 238 -15.14 0.14 13.81
CA ILE A 238 -13.84 -0.54 13.98
C ILE A 238 -13.14 -0.01 15.22
N LEU A 239 -13.02 1.31 15.36
CA LEU A 239 -12.40 1.94 16.52
C LEU A 239 -13.12 1.58 17.82
N ALA A 240 -14.45 1.47 17.80
CA ALA A 240 -15.23 1.04 18.96
C ALA A 240 -14.84 -0.39 19.39
N VAL A 241 -14.69 -1.34 18.45
CA VAL A 241 -14.27 -2.72 18.74
C VAL A 241 -12.88 -2.74 19.37
N PHE A 242 -11.90 -2.05 18.77
CA PHE A 242 -10.53 -1.99 19.32
C PHE A 242 -10.46 -1.27 20.67
N GLY A 243 -11.40 -0.36 20.95
CA GLY A 243 -11.59 0.28 22.25
C GLY A 243 -12.33 -0.60 23.29
N GLY A 244 -12.64 -1.85 22.98
CA GLY A 244 -13.38 -2.77 23.86
C GLY A 244 -14.89 -2.55 23.89
N GLY A 245 -15.42 -1.71 22.98
CA GLY A 245 -16.86 -1.45 22.84
C GLY A 245 -17.57 -2.47 21.93
N LYS A 246 -18.89 -2.35 21.88
CA LYS A 246 -19.74 -3.16 20.98
C LYS A 246 -20.53 -2.21 20.09
N PRO A 247 -20.17 -2.08 18.80
CA PRO A 247 -20.95 -1.27 17.86
C PRO A 247 -22.33 -1.91 17.63
N ALA A 248 -23.32 -1.10 17.27
CA ALA A 248 -24.68 -1.56 16.96
C ALA A 248 -24.69 -2.54 15.77
N LYS A 249 -23.80 -2.33 14.81
CA LYS A 249 -23.54 -3.23 13.67
C LYS A 249 -22.04 -3.52 13.64
N MET A 250 -21.69 -4.81 13.64
CA MET A 250 -20.30 -5.22 13.49
C MET A 250 -19.80 -4.83 12.09
N PRO A 251 -18.69 -4.08 11.96
CA PRO A 251 -18.14 -3.71 10.65
C PRO A 251 -17.71 -4.95 9.87
N LYS A 252 -17.78 -4.89 8.54
CA LYS A 252 -17.45 -6.01 7.66
C LYS A 252 -16.05 -6.53 7.93
N VAL A 253 -15.08 -5.63 8.09
CA VAL A 253 -13.69 -6.00 8.36
C VAL A 253 -13.58 -6.95 9.56
N MET A 254 -14.25 -6.65 10.68
CA MET A 254 -14.24 -7.47 11.90
C MET A 254 -15.01 -8.79 11.78
N GLN A 255 -15.82 -8.95 10.73
CA GLN A 255 -16.51 -10.20 10.42
C GLN A 255 -15.69 -11.09 9.48
N VAL A 256 -14.73 -10.51 8.75
CA VAL A 256 -13.96 -11.18 7.72
C VAL A 256 -12.59 -11.58 8.24
N ILE A 257 -11.78 -10.63 8.70
CA ILE A 257 -10.42 -10.93 9.19
C ILE A 257 -10.44 -11.95 10.32
N HIS A 258 -9.39 -12.74 10.44
CA HIS A 258 -9.26 -13.78 11.47
C HIS A 258 -10.40 -14.82 11.48
N SER A 259 -11.06 -15.02 10.33
CA SER A 259 -12.15 -15.99 10.17
C SER A 259 -12.01 -16.78 8.87
N ALA A 260 -12.80 -17.86 8.72
CA ALA A 260 -12.84 -18.63 7.48
C ALA A 260 -13.36 -17.83 6.27
N ARG A 261 -13.94 -16.66 6.51
CA ARG A 261 -14.39 -15.74 5.45
C ARG A 261 -13.26 -14.92 4.83
N ASP A 262 -12.09 -14.84 5.45
CA ASP A 262 -10.98 -14.06 4.92
C ASP A 262 -10.39 -14.71 3.66
N THR A 263 -11.08 -14.51 2.55
CA THR A 263 -10.79 -15.01 1.22
C THR A 263 -10.86 -13.89 0.18
N ALA A 264 -10.26 -14.07 -0.97
CA ALA A 264 -10.30 -13.09 -2.07
C ALA A 264 -11.73 -12.75 -2.53
N ALA A 265 -12.69 -13.65 -2.32
CA ALA A 265 -14.10 -13.42 -2.68
C ALA A 265 -14.79 -12.34 -1.84
N GLU A 266 -14.25 -11.99 -0.67
CA GLU A 266 -14.77 -10.90 0.18
C GLU A 266 -14.27 -9.52 -0.25
N LEU A 267 -13.26 -9.45 -1.11
CA LEU A 267 -12.64 -8.20 -1.55
C LEU A 267 -13.44 -7.53 -2.66
N ASP A 268 -13.33 -6.21 -2.73
CA ASP A 268 -13.87 -5.39 -3.80
C ASP A 268 -12.77 -4.48 -4.36
N SER A 269 -12.30 -4.80 -5.56
CA SER A 269 -11.22 -4.05 -6.22
C SER A 269 -11.68 -2.73 -6.86
N GLY A 270 -12.98 -2.42 -6.85
CA GLY A 270 -13.56 -1.33 -7.62
C GLY A 270 -13.02 0.07 -7.29
N ARG A 271 -12.41 0.27 -6.11
CA ARG A 271 -11.82 1.55 -5.69
C ARG A 271 -10.32 1.48 -5.44
N VAL A 272 -9.70 0.31 -5.64
CA VAL A 272 -8.28 0.11 -5.37
C VAL A 272 -7.41 0.96 -6.30
N ASP A 273 -7.75 1.02 -7.58
CA ASP A 273 -7.03 1.84 -8.55
C ASP A 273 -7.07 3.34 -8.16
N ASP A 274 -8.27 3.85 -7.81
CA ASP A 274 -8.42 5.23 -7.34
C ASP A 274 -7.57 5.49 -6.07
N ALA A 275 -7.61 4.55 -5.12
CA ALA A 275 -6.86 4.67 -3.87
C ALA A 275 -5.33 4.64 -4.08
N LEU A 276 -4.84 3.86 -5.04
CA LEU A 276 -3.42 3.83 -5.40
C LEU A 276 -2.99 5.08 -6.17
N ARG A 277 -3.85 5.62 -7.07
CA ARG A 277 -3.58 6.89 -7.78
C ARG A 277 -3.47 8.10 -6.86
N VAL A 278 -4.09 8.06 -5.68
CA VAL A 278 -3.90 9.11 -4.67
C VAL A 278 -2.42 9.33 -4.35
N TRP A 279 -1.61 8.28 -4.44
CA TRP A 279 -0.17 8.33 -4.17
C TRP A 279 0.66 8.91 -5.32
N ASP A 280 0.20 8.80 -6.57
CA ASP A 280 0.91 9.34 -7.74
C ASP A 280 0.95 10.86 -7.75
N ALA A 281 -0.10 11.48 -7.23
CA ALA A 281 -0.26 12.93 -7.21
C ALA A 281 0.20 13.58 -5.89
N ALA A 282 0.42 12.77 -4.83
CA ALA A 282 0.87 13.30 -3.56
C ALA A 282 2.36 13.69 -3.63
N PRO A 283 2.75 14.94 -3.29
CA PRO A 283 4.13 15.26 -3.08
C PRO A 283 4.65 14.38 -1.94
N THR A 284 5.62 13.54 -2.25
CA THR A 284 6.32 12.77 -1.21
C THR A 284 7.05 13.73 -0.27
N PRO A 285 6.76 13.70 1.04
CA PRO A 285 7.32 14.61 2.02
C PRO A 285 8.84 14.52 2.14
#